data_689259df8709989adae9f2573502682e
#
_entry.id   689259df8709989adae9f2573502682e
#
_cell.length_a   1.000
_cell.length_b   1.000
_cell.length_c   1.000
_cell.angle_alpha   90.00
_cell.angle_beta   90.00
_cell.angle_gamma   90.00
#
_symmetry.space_group_name_H-M   'P 1'
#
loop_
_entity.id
_entity.type
_entity.pdbx_description
1 polymer ?
#
loop_
_entity_poly.entity_id
_entity_poly.type
_entity_poly.pdbx_seq_one_letter_code
_entity_poly.pdbx_strand_id
1 'polypeptide(L)'
;MNYPSSKRFKAALMAVLSAALCSISVPSFAGNVILIIGDGMDNHQITIARNYLVGSRGKLTLDQLPHRSTAQVLTVDDENPDQAIYVADSANTATSIASGVVTSIGRVGTNAGDDKDLVNIVELAHQQGIKTGIVSTASITDATPSAFYAHVNTRNCENPEMMVQAETYYKTIADCSPDLKSNGGLGSISEQLVDSGIHVALGGGMQHFVQVAEGSDQTVLQLAEKADYQVVTRATELNDNGSGRLLGLFSPSTMPVKWRGEDDRVAEKPIPSLLNKLHWALGSVTYPEPMHCEENPEHIGMPSLASMTAVALSRLAGEGAGDDTFFLMIESASIDKQAHERKACGSIGELEQLEESLDLVLAFADSHPDTLVLVTADHGQAAQLVPERTLYIDIPVPVYSPGYLVRIHTPEGSIMGVNYATNNFFSEEHTGVNVPLLSNAVGQGLVPAMVTQPEIFDIIKSHLLK
;
A
#
# COMPACT_ATOMS: atom_id res chain seq x y z
N MET A 1 66.23 50.26 36.67
CA MET A 1 64.83 50.61 36.77
C MET A 1 64.00 49.54 36.11
N ASN A 2 63.44 48.62 36.90
CA ASN A 2 62.78 47.43 36.41
C ASN A 2 61.23 47.69 36.29
N TYR A 3 60.70 47.45 35.14
CA TYR A 3 59.22 47.37 34.94
C TYR A 3 58.74 45.98 35.23
N PRO A 4 57.68 45.74 35.99
CA PRO A 4 57.10 44.42 36.19
C PRO A 4 56.06 44.07 35.10
N SER A 5 56.11 42.85 34.69
CA SER A 5 55.34 42.20 33.59
C SER A 5 53.85 42.09 33.90
N SER A 6 53.01 42.52 32.94
CA SER A 6 51.55 42.31 32.86
C SER A 6 51.22 40.94 32.33
N LYS A 7 51.21 39.87 33.17
CA LYS A 7 50.80 38.51 32.78
C LYS A 7 49.69 37.92 33.64
N ARG A 8 48.86 38.70 34.29
CA ARG A 8 47.78 38.16 35.16
C ARG A 8 46.34 38.63 34.84
N PHE A 9 46.10 39.30 33.72
CA PHE A 9 44.74 39.79 33.38
C PHE A 9 44.08 39.12 32.18
N LYS A 10 44.69 38.10 31.53
CA LYS A 10 44.11 37.39 30.39
C LYS A 10 43.56 35.99 30.72
N ALA A 11 43.65 35.50 31.94
CA ALA A 11 43.17 34.17 32.31
C ALA A 11 41.76 34.13 32.94
N ALA A 12 41.16 35.30 33.23
CA ALA A 12 39.84 35.35 33.88
C ALA A 12 38.67 35.60 32.90
N LEU A 13 38.92 35.90 31.61
CA LEU A 13 37.86 36.18 30.62
C LEU A 13 37.55 34.97 29.68
N MET A 14 38.31 33.87 29.73
CA MET A 14 38.06 32.66 28.94
C MET A 14 37.33 31.55 29.69
N ALA A 15 37.05 31.72 31.00
CA ALA A 15 36.39 30.66 31.79
C ALA A 15 34.88 30.88 31.97
N VAL A 16 34.28 31.93 31.39
CA VAL A 16 32.85 32.21 31.54
C VAL A 16 32.04 31.98 30.24
N LEU A 17 32.69 31.68 29.10
CA LEU A 17 31.98 31.38 27.83
C LEU A 17 31.80 29.90 27.54
N SER A 18 32.18 28.98 28.44
CA SER A 18 32.09 27.53 28.19
C SER A 18 30.96 26.80 28.95
N ALA A 19 30.03 27.53 29.55
CA ALA A 19 28.98 26.91 30.40
C ALA A 19 27.55 27.29 30.06
N ALA A 20 27.24 27.54 28.79
CA ALA A 20 25.87 27.81 28.36
C ALA A 20 25.52 27.19 26.97
N LEU A 21 26.08 26.06 26.64
CA LEU A 21 25.40 25.11 25.74
C LEU A 21 24.52 24.23 26.61
N CYS A 22 23.50 24.81 27.23
CA CYS A 22 22.30 24.07 27.60
C CYS A 22 21.78 23.48 26.31
N SER A 23 21.97 22.19 26.12
CA SER A 23 21.19 21.36 25.21
C SER A 23 19.73 21.63 25.57
N ILE A 24 19.07 22.51 24.86
CA ILE A 24 17.63 22.57 24.83
C ILE A 24 17.29 21.25 24.14
N SER A 25 17.09 20.18 24.91
CA SER A 25 16.34 19.01 24.45
C SER A 25 14.95 19.57 24.19
N VAL A 26 14.70 19.90 22.92
CA VAL A 26 13.34 20.09 22.43
C VAL A 26 12.64 18.78 22.75
N PRO A 27 11.57 18.77 23.55
CA PRO A 27 10.82 17.56 23.75
C PRO A 27 10.41 17.08 22.36
N SER A 28 10.90 15.91 21.96
CA SER A 28 10.48 15.25 20.73
C SER A 28 9.09 14.70 21.03
N PHE A 29 8.06 15.41 20.60
CA PHE A 29 6.70 14.91 20.66
C PHE A 29 6.56 13.79 19.62
N ALA A 30 5.87 12.72 20.00
CA ALA A 30 5.41 11.71 19.05
C ALA A 30 4.51 12.40 18.03
N GLY A 31 4.72 12.16 16.75
CA GLY A 31 3.95 12.76 15.66
C GLY A 31 3.03 11.73 15.01
N ASN A 32 2.00 12.20 14.33
CA ASN A 32 1.15 11.34 13.52
C ASN A 32 1.96 10.71 12.39
N VAL A 33 1.61 9.48 12.03
CA VAL A 33 2.14 8.82 10.85
C VAL A 33 0.98 8.36 9.96
N ILE A 34 1.03 8.78 8.70
CA ILE A 34 0.11 8.33 7.66
C ILE A 34 0.94 7.64 6.58
N LEU A 35 0.73 6.33 6.43
CA LEU A 35 1.36 5.50 5.43
C LEU A 35 0.35 5.21 4.31
N ILE A 36 0.68 5.61 3.09
CA ILE A 36 -0.13 5.32 1.89
C ILE A 36 0.62 4.26 1.08
N ILE A 37 -0.05 3.16 0.77
CA ILE A 37 0.46 2.05 -0.04
C ILE A 37 -0.38 1.96 -1.32
N GLY A 38 0.25 2.11 -2.48
CA GLY A 38 -0.32 1.68 -3.74
C GLY A 38 0.15 0.27 -4.04
N ASP A 39 -0.74 -0.71 -3.95
CA ASP A 39 -0.40 -2.11 -4.22
C ASP A 39 0.07 -2.25 -5.68
N GLY A 40 1.28 -2.79 -5.89
CA GLY A 40 1.89 -2.91 -7.21
C GLY A 40 2.25 -1.58 -7.91
N MET A 41 2.24 -0.46 -7.19
CA MET A 41 2.43 0.90 -7.73
C MET A 41 3.91 1.22 -7.99
N ASP A 42 4.51 0.61 -8.97
CA ASP A 42 5.84 1.00 -9.42
C ASP A 42 5.83 2.27 -10.31
N ASN A 43 7.02 2.69 -10.75
CA ASN A 43 7.16 3.87 -11.59
C ASN A 43 6.46 3.75 -12.97
N HIS A 44 6.23 2.54 -13.46
CA HIS A 44 5.48 2.32 -14.71
C HIS A 44 4.00 2.62 -14.50
N GLN A 45 3.40 2.10 -13.43
CA GLN A 45 2.01 2.37 -13.06
C GLN A 45 1.77 3.87 -12.85
N ILE A 46 2.64 4.54 -12.09
CA ILE A 46 2.58 6.00 -11.88
C ILE A 46 2.66 6.74 -13.22
N THR A 47 3.55 6.34 -14.12
CA THR A 47 3.73 7.00 -15.42
C THR A 47 2.51 6.79 -16.33
N ILE A 48 1.93 5.60 -16.35
CA ILE A 48 0.72 5.28 -17.10
C ILE A 48 -0.44 6.17 -16.63
N ALA A 49 -0.68 6.19 -15.33
CA ALA A 49 -1.76 6.99 -14.74
C ALA A 49 -1.54 8.49 -14.93
N ARG A 50 -0.31 9.01 -14.74
CA ARG A 50 0.02 10.42 -15.01
C ARG A 50 -0.34 10.83 -16.43
N ASN A 51 0.12 10.06 -17.42
CA ASN A 51 -0.13 10.36 -18.82
C ASN A 51 -1.63 10.39 -19.14
N TYR A 52 -2.42 9.56 -18.49
CA TYR A 52 -3.87 9.54 -18.68
C TYR A 52 -4.56 10.67 -17.91
N LEU A 53 -4.28 10.82 -16.62
CA LEU A 53 -5.04 11.72 -15.73
C LEU A 53 -4.72 13.20 -15.98
N VAL A 54 -3.46 13.55 -16.16
CA VAL A 54 -3.00 14.95 -16.22
C VAL A 54 -2.18 15.26 -17.49
N GLY A 55 -2.05 14.30 -18.40
CA GLY A 55 -1.29 14.41 -19.62
C GLY A 55 0.22 14.30 -19.42
N SER A 56 0.94 14.12 -20.54
CA SER A 56 2.39 13.85 -20.54
C SER A 56 3.26 14.97 -19.95
N ARG A 57 2.72 16.18 -19.80
CA ARG A 57 3.38 17.35 -19.21
C ARG A 57 2.82 17.74 -17.85
N GLY A 58 1.74 17.08 -17.42
CA GLY A 58 1.14 17.30 -16.12
C GLY A 58 1.95 16.71 -14.98
N LYS A 59 1.54 17.02 -13.77
CA LYS A 59 2.11 16.47 -12.53
C LYS A 59 0.99 15.98 -11.64
N LEU A 60 1.15 14.78 -11.15
CA LEU A 60 0.36 14.24 -10.07
C LEU A 60 0.75 14.90 -8.73
N THR A 61 -0.05 14.78 -7.72
CA THR A 61 0.30 15.17 -6.33
C THR A 61 1.51 14.38 -5.84
N LEU A 62 1.59 13.09 -6.16
CA LEU A 62 2.78 12.23 -5.96
C LEU A 62 4.06 12.86 -6.52
N ASP A 63 3.98 13.51 -7.69
CA ASP A 63 5.14 14.14 -8.34
C ASP A 63 5.63 15.40 -7.61
N GLN A 64 4.78 15.98 -6.78
CA GLN A 64 5.04 17.24 -6.09
C GLN A 64 5.52 17.05 -4.65
N LEU A 65 5.51 15.82 -4.14
CA LEU A 65 6.07 15.52 -2.82
C LEU A 65 7.55 15.93 -2.75
N PRO A 66 7.95 16.68 -1.71
CA PRO A 66 9.25 17.35 -1.65
C PRO A 66 10.43 16.40 -1.44
N HIS A 67 10.19 15.21 -0.87
CA HIS A 67 11.25 14.22 -0.64
C HIS A 67 10.97 12.95 -1.43
N ARG A 68 12.02 12.45 -2.09
CA ARG A 68 11.96 11.27 -2.96
C ARG A 68 13.08 10.30 -2.61
N SER A 69 12.71 9.07 -2.37
CA SER A 69 13.57 7.94 -2.08
C SER A 69 13.11 6.73 -2.89
N THR A 70 13.77 5.63 -2.70
CA THR A 70 13.39 4.32 -3.26
C THR A 70 13.52 3.25 -2.17
N ALA A 71 12.62 2.28 -2.18
CA ALA A 71 12.64 1.14 -1.29
C ALA A 71 12.99 -0.14 -2.07
N GLN A 72 13.91 -0.92 -1.54
CA GLN A 72 14.23 -2.24 -2.04
C GLN A 72 13.24 -3.26 -1.51
N VAL A 73 12.61 -3.98 -2.41
CA VAL A 73 11.69 -5.09 -2.11
C VAL A 73 12.50 -6.34 -1.80
N LEU A 74 12.22 -6.96 -0.66
CA LEU A 74 12.93 -8.15 -0.18
C LEU A 74 11.95 -9.26 0.16
N THR A 75 12.35 -10.49 -0.14
CA THR A 75 11.65 -11.71 0.29
C THR A 75 12.63 -12.89 0.36
N VAL A 76 12.29 -13.90 1.14
CA VAL A 76 13.09 -15.10 1.34
C VAL A 76 12.28 -16.37 1.07
N ASP A 77 12.98 -17.47 0.88
CA ASP A 77 12.36 -18.79 0.77
C ASP A 77 11.85 -19.24 2.15
N ASP A 78 10.70 -19.88 2.20
CA ASP A 78 10.09 -20.28 3.46
C ASP A 78 10.79 -21.47 4.11
N GLU A 79 11.25 -22.44 3.31
CA GLU A 79 11.96 -23.62 3.82
C GLU A 79 13.43 -23.32 4.16
N ASN A 80 14.00 -22.30 3.51
CA ASN A 80 15.38 -21.87 3.71
C ASN A 80 15.47 -20.34 3.78
N PRO A 81 15.17 -19.69 4.93
CA PRO A 81 15.14 -18.24 5.07
C PRO A 81 16.46 -17.50 4.79
N ASP A 82 17.57 -18.21 4.69
CA ASP A 82 18.85 -17.65 4.24
C ASP A 82 18.92 -17.47 2.70
N GLN A 83 17.98 -18.04 1.96
CA GLN A 83 17.90 -17.94 0.51
C GLN A 83 16.98 -16.81 0.09
N ALA A 84 17.52 -15.83 -0.66
CA ALA A 84 16.72 -14.75 -1.21
C ALA A 84 15.83 -15.24 -2.37
N ILE A 85 14.60 -14.73 -2.41
CA ILE A 85 13.68 -14.75 -3.55
C ILE A 85 13.60 -13.33 -4.10
N TYR A 86 13.52 -13.17 -5.42
CA TYR A 86 13.71 -11.85 -6.05
C TYR A 86 12.39 -11.16 -6.46
N VAL A 87 11.27 -11.84 -6.32
CA VAL A 87 9.92 -11.29 -6.58
C VAL A 87 9.05 -11.61 -5.39
N ALA A 88 8.46 -10.60 -4.82
CA ALA A 88 7.68 -10.67 -3.59
C ALA A 88 6.17 -10.71 -3.87
N ASP A 89 5.38 -11.00 -2.84
CA ASP A 89 3.93 -10.77 -2.83
C ASP A 89 3.55 -9.72 -1.78
N SER A 90 2.28 -9.27 -1.81
CA SER A 90 1.80 -8.22 -0.91
C SER A 90 1.83 -8.64 0.57
N ALA A 91 1.67 -9.94 0.88
CA ALA A 91 1.67 -10.41 2.27
C ALA A 91 3.04 -10.23 2.93
N ASN A 92 4.11 -10.73 2.27
CA ASN A 92 5.45 -10.64 2.83
C ASN A 92 5.99 -9.21 2.85
N THR A 93 5.67 -8.41 1.83
CA THR A 93 6.12 -7.01 1.75
C THR A 93 5.42 -6.13 2.78
N ALA A 94 4.09 -6.23 2.91
CA ALA A 94 3.36 -5.52 3.94
C ALA A 94 3.78 -5.95 5.35
N THR A 95 4.05 -7.25 5.58
CA THR A 95 4.62 -7.75 6.83
C THR A 95 5.98 -7.11 7.10
N SER A 96 6.86 -7.00 6.08
CA SER A 96 8.16 -6.34 6.22
C SER A 96 8.04 -4.85 6.60
N ILE A 97 7.08 -4.14 6.00
CA ILE A 97 6.80 -2.73 6.30
C ILE A 97 6.17 -2.59 7.71
N ALA A 98 5.31 -3.52 8.11
CA ALA A 98 4.59 -3.45 9.38
C ALA A 98 5.42 -3.90 10.59
N SER A 99 6.42 -4.79 10.41
CA SER A 99 7.16 -5.43 11.50
C SER A 99 8.68 -5.15 11.49
N GLY A 100 9.24 -4.69 10.36
CA GLY A 100 10.68 -4.53 10.21
C GLY A 100 11.42 -5.85 9.91
N VAL A 101 10.73 -6.94 9.57
CA VAL A 101 11.33 -8.26 9.34
C VAL A 101 10.97 -8.77 7.94
N VAL A 102 11.98 -9.21 7.20
CA VAL A 102 11.78 -9.87 5.90
C VAL A 102 11.21 -11.26 6.13
N THR A 103 10.13 -11.61 5.45
CA THR A 103 9.51 -12.92 5.53
C THR A 103 9.28 -13.52 4.14
N SER A 104 8.69 -14.70 4.07
CA SER A 104 8.42 -15.44 2.83
C SER A 104 7.05 -15.12 2.24
N ILE A 105 6.89 -15.42 0.96
CA ILE A 105 5.65 -15.23 0.20
C ILE A 105 4.44 -15.83 0.93
N GLY A 106 3.35 -15.08 0.97
CA GLY A 106 2.07 -15.50 1.53
C GLY A 106 1.92 -15.30 3.03
N ARG A 107 3.01 -15.10 3.80
CA ARG A 107 2.95 -14.94 5.25
C ARG A 107 2.45 -13.56 5.66
N VAL A 108 1.58 -13.55 6.65
CA VAL A 108 1.00 -12.35 7.26
C VAL A 108 1.42 -12.27 8.72
N GLY A 109 2.23 -11.27 9.07
CA GLY A 109 2.66 -11.02 10.44
C GLY A 109 3.47 -12.14 11.10
N THR A 110 3.96 -13.12 10.34
CA THR A 110 4.75 -14.23 10.85
C THR A 110 6.11 -14.35 10.16
N ASN A 111 7.07 -14.93 10.86
CA ASN A 111 8.43 -15.13 10.40
C ASN A 111 8.53 -16.28 9.39
N ALA A 112 9.44 -16.19 8.43
CA ALA A 112 9.73 -17.28 7.52
C ALA A 112 10.30 -18.49 8.27
N GLY A 113 9.91 -19.69 7.89
CA GLY A 113 10.41 -20.97 8.38
C GLY A 113 9.88 -21.42 9.73
N ASP A 114 9.91 -20.59 10.77
CA ASP A 114 9.51 -21.00 12.11
C ASP A 114 8.13 -20.48 12.55
N ASP A 115 7.45 -19.75 11.66
CA ASP A 115 6.06 -19.28 11.84
C ASP A 115 5.76 -18.50 13.14
N LYS A 116 6.79 -17.84 13.70
CA LYS A 116 6.60 -17.03 14.90
C LYS A 116 5.95 -15.71 14.57
N ASP A 117 5.02 -15.29 15.42
CA ASP A 117 4.38 -13.98 15.34
C ASP A 117 5.42 -12.86 15.45
N LEU A 118 5.30 -11.88 14.55
CA LEU A 118 6.15 -10.70 14.49
C LEU A 118 5.40 -9.50 15.06
N VAL A 119 5.97 -8.84 16.04
CA VAL A 119 5.37 -7.63 16.60
C VAL A 119 5.28 -6.55 15.55
N ASN A 120 4.09 -6.06 15.25
CA ASN A 120 3.84 -5.05 14.24
C ASN A 120 3.68 -3.63 14.83
N ILE A 121 3.66 -2.62 13.97
CA ILE A 121 3.60 -1.20 14.38
C ILE A 121 2.28 -0.85 15.09
N VAL A 122 1.16 -1.48 14.74
CA VAL A 122 -0.15 -1.27 15.38
C VAL A 122 -0.13 -1.77 16.82
N GLU A 123 0.44 -2.95 17.06
CA GLU A 123 0.60 -3.48 18.41
C GLU A 123 1.49 -2.59 19.28
N LEU A 124 2.61 -2.09 18.73
CA LEU A 124 3.48 -1.14 19.42
C LEU A 124 2.77 0.17 19.71
N ALA A 125 1.97 0.68 18.78
CA ALA A 125 1.16 1.88 18.96
C ALA A 125 0.15 1.69 20.11
N HIS A 126 -0.57 0.57 20.13
CA HIS A 126 -1.54 0.26 21.19
C HIS A 126 -0.89 0.14 22.59
N GLN A 127 0.33 -0.41 22.68
CA GLN A 127 1.09 -0.45 23.96
C GLN A 127 1.37 0.95 24.52
N GLN A 128 1.36 1.99 23.66
CA GLN A 128 1.54 3.40 24.04
C GLN A 128 0.22 4.17 24.13
N GLY A 129 -0.94 3.50 23.93
CA GLY A 129 -2.25 4.15 23.90
C GLY A 129 -2.52 4.99 22.64
N ILE A 130 -1.72 4.80 21.59
CA ILE A 130 -1.84 5.51 20.32
C ILE A 130 -2.97 4.90 19.50
N LYS A 131 -3.85 5.74 18.95
CA LYS A 131 -4.93 5.33 18.06
C LYS A 131 -4.41 4.83 16.71
N THR A 132 -5.11 3.85 16.13
CA THR A 132 -4.72 3.28 14.84
C THR A 132 -5.91 3.13 13.90
N GLY A 133 -5.64 3.27 12.59
CA GLY A 133 -6.63 3.11 11.55
C GLY A 133 -6.05 2.39 10.33
N ILE A 134 -6.91 1.65 9.64
CA ILE A 134 -6.61 0.97 8.38
C ILE A 134 -7.75 1.24 7.41
N VAL A 135 -7.41 1.72 6.22
CA VAL A 135 -8.35 2.01 5.12
C VAL A 135 -7.83 1.35 3.86
N SER A 136 -8.66 0.59 3.16
CA SER A 136 -8.26 -0.09 1.93
C SER A 136 -9.40 -0.17 0.93
N THR A 137 -9.09 -0.21 -0.37
CA THR A 137 -10.05 -0.60 -1.41
C THR A 137 -10.15 -2.11 -1.59
N ALA A 138 -9.27 -2.90 -0.95
CA ALA A 138 -9.40 -4.36 -0.86
C ALA A 138 -10.42 -4.81 0.19
N SER A 139 -10.58 -6.14 0.32
CA SER A 139 -11.05 -6.73 1.56
C SER A 139 -10.17 -6.25 2.71
N ILE A 140 -10.77 -5.84 3.83
CA ILE A 140 -9.99 -5.40 4.98
C ILE A 140 -9.17 -6.55 5.60
N THR A 141 -9.48 -7.79 5.21
CA THR A 141 -8.77 -9.03 5.58
C THR A 141 -7.73 -9.46 4.56
N ASP A 142 -7.59 -8.74 3.43
CA ASP A 142 -6.56 -9.04 2.42
C ASP A 142 -5.14 -8.82 2.97
N ALA A 143 -4.16 -9.26 2.24
CA ALA A 143 -2.76 -9.34 2.66
C ALA A 143 -2.19 -8.05 3.22
N THR A 144 -2.29 -6.95 2.48
CA THR A 144 -1.71 -5.66 2.89
C THR A 144 -2.33 -5.12 4.17
N PRO A 145 -3.66 -4.96 4.29
CA PRO A 145 -4.23 -4.46 5.53
C PRO A 145 -4.00 -5.42 6.71
N SER A 146 -4.10 -6.74 6.47
CA SER A 146 -3.99 -7.74 7.54
C SER A 146 -2.59 -7.84 8.15
N ALA A 147 -1.54 -7.56 7.39
CA ALA A 147 -0.17 -7.56 7.89
C ALA A 147 0.07 -6.56 9.05
N PHE A 148 -0.80 -5.58 9.22
CA PHE A 148 -0.71 -4.59 10.29
C PHE A 148 -1.41 -5.03 11.59
N TYR A 149 -2.12 -6.18 11.60
CA TYR A 149 -2.86 -6.60 12.80
C TYR A 149 -3.02 -8.12 12.99
N ALA A 150 -2.70 -8.94 11.99
CA ALA A 150 -2.91 -10.37 12.03
C ALA A 150 -1.60 -11.14 11.93
N HIS A 151 -1.64 -12.38 12.43
CA HIS A 151 -0.53 -13.34 12.44
C HIS A 151 -1.09 -14.68 11.97
N VAL A 152 -0.82 -15.03 10.72
CA VAL A 152 -1.18 -16.33 10.12
C VAL A 152 -0.09 -16.75 9.14
N ASN A 153 0.10 -18.06 9.01
CA ASN A 153 1.12 -18.60 8.11
C ASN A 153 0.83 -18.36 6.63
N THR A 154 -0.42 -18.03 6.27
CA THR A 154 -0.78 -17.70 4.88
C THR A 154 -1.96 -16.73 4.80
N ARG A 155 -1.86 -15.73 3.89
CA ARG A 155 -2.86 -14.71 3.59
C ARG A 155 -4.26 -15.25 3.23
N ASN A 156 -4.35 -16.53 2.88
CA ASN A 156 -5.62 -17.12 2.46
C ASN A 156 -6.54 -17.50 3.64
N CYS A 157 -6.09 -17.39 4.87
CA CYS A 157 -6.86 -17.74 6.06
C CYS A 157 -7.70 -16.56 6.58
N GLU A 158 -8.47 -15.94 5.67
CA GLU A 158 -9.19 -14.69 5.95
C GLU A 158 -10.36 -14.85 6.93
N ASN A 159 -10.97 -16.02 7.02
CA ASN A 159 -12.13 -16.27 7.89
C ASN A 159 -12.07 -17.67 8.51
N PRO A 160 -12.91 -17.98 9.52
CA PRO A 160 -12.86 -19.27 10.25
C PRO A 160 -13.03 -20.51 9.36
N GLU A 161 -13.83 -20.42 8.27
CA GLU A 161 -14.05 -21.54 7.35
C GLU A 161 -12.81 -21.82 6.47
N MET A 162 -11.95 -20.81 6.27
CA MET A 162 -10.76 -20.90 5.43
C MET A 162 -9.52 -21.38 6.19
N MET A 163 -9.59 -21.57 7.49
CA MET A 163 -8.42 -21.92 8.33
C MET A 163 -7.85 -23.30 8.04
N VAL A 164 -8.67 -24.25 7.66
CA VAL A 164 -8.25 -25.67 7.48
C VAL A 164 -8.31 -26.12 6.02
N GLN A 165 -9.09 -25.45 5.17
CA GLN A 165 -9.31 -25.84 3.78
C GLN A 165 -9.34 -24.63 2.83
N ALA A 166 -8.55 -23.60 3.09
CA ALA A 166 -8.46 -22.46 2.21
C ALA A 166 -7.94 -22.91 0.83
N GLU A 167 -8.80 -22.83 -0.19
CA GLU A 167 -8.35 -22.98 -1.57
C GLU A 167 -7.53 -21.73 -1.92
N THR A 168 -6.25 -21.94 -2.20
CA THR A 168 -5.42 -20.87 -2.76
C THR A 168 -5.80 -20.67 -4.23
N TYR A 169 -5.45 -19.49 -4.79
CA TYR A 169 -5.58 -19.18 -6.20
C TYR A 169 -5.00 -20.27 -7.14
N TYR A 170 -4.02 -21.04 -6.67
CA TYR A 170 -3.39 -22.15 -7.40
C TYR A 170 -3.91 -23.54 -6.97
N LYS A 171 -5.04 -23.63 -6.24
CA LYS A 171 -5.57 -24.88 -5.67
C LYS A 171 -4.63 -25.59 -4.69
N THR A 172 -3.64 -24.91 -4.17
CA THR A 172 -2.88 -25.40 -3.03
C THR A 172 -3.76 -25.22 -1.79
N ILE A 173 -3.97 -26.24 -1.01
CA ILE A 173 -4.73 -26.14 0.23
C ILE A 173 -3.83 -25.42 1.24
N ALA A 174 -4.21 -24.20 1.62
CA ALA A 174 -3.58 -23.53 2.74
C ALA A 174 -4.04 -24.20 4.04
N ASP A 175 -3.13 -24.41 4.96
CA ASP A 175 -3.39 -25.00 6.28
C ASP A 175 -2.93 -24.05 7.36
N CYS A 176 -3.88 -23.31 7.95
CA CYS A 176 -3.66 -22.46 9.12
C CYS A 176 -4.11 -23.17 10.43
N SER A 177 -4.10 -24.52 10.44
CA SER A 177 -4.46 -25.27 11.65
C SER A 177 -3.63 -24.86 12.89
N PRO A 178 -2.33 -24.50 12.79
CA PRO A 178 -1.59 -24.00 13.94
C PRO A 178 -2.18 -22.73 14.54
N ASP A 179 -2.78 -21.86 13.70
CA ASP A 179 -3.31 -20.56 14.09
C ASP A 179 -4.76 -20.63 14.64
N LEU A 180 -5.40 -21.82 14.62
CA LEU A 180 -6.71 -22.02 15.22
C LEU A 180 -6.69 -21.70 16.72
N LYS A 181 -7.72 -21.03 17.23
CA LYS A 181 -7.90 -20.74 18.67
C LYS A 181 -7.94 -22.02 19.50
N SER A 182 -8.54 -23.10 18.98
CA SER A 182 -8.53 -24.42 19.61
C SER A 182 -7.15 -25.06 19.72
N ASN A 183 -6.19 -24.63 18.92
CA ASN A 183 -4.79 -25.07 18.95
C ASN A 183 -3.86 -24.08 19.68
N GLY A 184 -4.43 -22.99 20.23
CA GLY A 184 -3.69 -21.97 20.97
C GLY A 184 -3.23 -20.79 20.10
N GLY A 185 -3.63 -20.74 18.82
CA GLY A 185 -3.41 -19.62 17.93
C GLY A 185 -4.43 -18.49 18.12
N LEU A 186 -4.37 -17.48 17.26
CA LEU A 186 -5.18 -16.26 17.34
C LEU A 186 -6.48 -16.33 16.52
N GLY A 187 -6.67 -17.38 15.72
CA GLY A 187 -7.81 -17.54 14.82
C GLY A 187 -7.58 -16.90 13.45
N SER A 188 -8.62 -16.84 12.66
CA SER A 188 -8.60 -16.25 11.32
C SER A 188 -8.31 -14.75 11.31
N ILE A 189 -7.88 -14.22 10.15
CA ILE A 189 -7.59 -12.79 9.98
C ILE A 189 -8.79 -11.93 10.41
N SER A 190 -10.03 -12.29 10.04
CA SER A 190 -11.22 -11.52 10.42
C SER A 190 -11.48 -11.55 11.94
N GLU A 191 -11.21 -12.66 12.63
CA GLU A 191 -11.32 -12.74 14.08
C GLU A 191 -10.24 -11.91 14.76
N GLN A 192 -9.00 -11.95 14.25
CA GLN A 192 -7.90 -11.14 14.76
C GLN A 192 -8.15 -9.64 14.61
N LEU A 193 -8.82 -9.20 13.51
CA LEU A 193 -9.23 -7.80 13.38
C LEU A 193 -10.14 -7.35 14.54
N VAL A 194 -11.12 -8.17 14.90
CA VAL A 194 -12.05 -7.86 16.00
C VAL A 194 -11.30 -7.72 17.33
N ASP A 195 -10.31 -8.57 17.56
CA ASP A 195 -9.51 -8.59 18.78
C ASP A 195 -8.34 -7.57 18.77
N SER A 196 -7.98 -7.01 17.61
CA SER A 196 -6.79 -6.16 17.41
C SER A 196 -6.82 -4.83 18.17
N GLY A 197 -8.00 -4.30 18.46
CA GLY A 197 -8.11 -2.97 19.07
C GLY A 197 -8.02 -1.79 18.10
N ILE A 198 -7.96 -2.00 16.80
CA ILE A 198 -7.96 -0.94 15.78
C ILE A 198 -9.19 -0.05 15.95
N HIS A 199 -8.98 1.27 15.85
CA HIS A 199 -10.06 2.25 16.06
C HIS A 199 -10.92 2.44 14.81
N VAL A 200 -10.32 2.39 13.63
CA VAL A 200 -11.01 2.57 12.35
C VAL A 200 -10.49 1.53 11.36
N ALA A 201 -11.38 0.67 10.87
CA ALA A 201 -11.10 -0.29 9.80
C ALA A 201 -12.16 -0.14 8.70
N LEU A 202 -11.76 0.31 7.51
CA LEU A 202 -12.69 0.61 6.39
C LEU A 202 -12.21 -0.07 5.12
N GLY A 203 -13.09 -0.83 4.47
CA GLY A 203 -12.77 -1.52 3.21
C GLY A 203 -13.90 -2.42 2.71
N GLY A 204 -13.56 -3.40 1.89
CA GLY A 204 -14.44 -4.50 1.51
C GLY A 204 -14.33 -5.68 2.47
N GLY A 205 -14.79 -6.88 2.05
CA GLY A 205 -14.57 -8.13 2.76
C GLY A 205 -15.70 -8.59 3.68
N MET A 206 -16.93 -8.08 3.51
CA MET A 206 -18.08 -8.48 4.32
C MET A 206 -18.24 -10.00 4.39
N GLN A 207 -17.92 -10.73 3.32
CA GLN A 207 -18.05 -12.20 3.28
C GLN A 207 -17.22 -12.91 4.35
N HIS A 208 -16.13 -12.30 4.86
CA HIS A 208 -15.25 -12.89 5.86
C HIS A 208 -15.71 -12.65 7.30
N PHE A 209 -16.74 -11.80 7.49
CA PHE A 209 -17.28 -11.47 8.81
C PHE A 209 -18.63 -12.14 9.10
N VAL A 210 -19.32 -12.63 8.06
CA VAL A 210 -20.62 -13.33 8.24
C VAL A 210 -20.47 -14.80 8.62
N GLN A 211 -19.25 -15.32 8.66
CA GLN A 211 -18.93 -16.68 9.08
C GLN A 211 -19.02 -16.79 10.61
N VAL A 212 -19.36 -17.99 11.10
CA VAL A 212 -19.39 -18.27 12.54
C VAL A 212 -17.96 -18.33 13.07
N ALA A 213 -17.68 -17.56 14.13
CA ALA A 213 -16.35 -17.52 14.74
C ALA A 213 -16.00 -18.86 15.42
N GLU A 214 -14.72 -19.19 15.44
CA GLU A 214 -14.24 -20.44 16.02
C GLU A 214 -14.62 -20.57 17.51
N GLY A 215 -15.24 -21.67 17.89
CA GLY A 215 -15.66 -21.93 19.26
C GLY A 215 -16.85 -21.09 19.75
N SER A 216 -17.57 -20.42 18.84
CA SER A 216 -18.71 -19.55 19.15
C SER A 216 -19.97 -20.02 18.41
N ASP A 217 -21.14 -19.52 18.82
CA ASP A 217 -22.41 -19.58 18.09
C ASP A 217 -22.71 -18.27 17.35
N GLN A 218 -21.78 -17.32 17.36
CA GLN A 218 -21.93 -15.99 16.77
C GLN A 218 -21.02 -15.83 15.56
N THR A 219 -21.46 -15.00 14.61
CA THR A 219 -20.61 -14.60 13.49
C THR A 219 -19.51 -13.65 13.97
N VAL A 220 -18.43 -13.55 13.20
CA VAL A 220 -17.35 -12.58 13.45
C VAL A 220 -17.90 -11.16 13.49
N LEU A 221 -18.91 -10.84 12.63
CA LEU A 221 -19.58 -9.53 12.63
C LEU A 221 -20.28 -9.23 13.96
N GLN A 222 -21.00 -10.23 14.51
CA GLN A 222 -21.66 -10.09 15.82
C GLN A 222 -20.64 -9.92 16.96
N LEU A 223 -19.46 -10.55 16.85
CA LEU A 223 -18.38 -10.33 17.79
C LEU A 223 -17.79 -8.93 17.67
N ALA A 224 -17.68 -8.38 16.45
CA ALA A 224 -17.24 -7.00 16.23
C ALA A 224 -18.20 -5.99 16.89
N GLU A 225 -19.52 -6.17 16.73
CA GLU A 225 -20.53 -5.34 17.40
C GLU A 225 -20.40 -5.41 18.95
N LYS A 226 -20.10 -6.60 19.50
CA LYS A 226 -19.85 -6.77 20.95
C LYS A 226 -18.54 -6.16 21.43
N ALA A 227 -17.55 -6.05 20.55
CA ALA A 227 -16.28 -5.39 20.79
C ALA A 227 -16.35 -3.88 20.59
N ASP A 228 -17.55 -3.29 20.63
CA ASP A 228 -17.84 -1.86 20.50
C ASP A 228 -17.52 -1.26 19.11
N TYR A 229 -17.49 -2.09 18.05
CA TYR A 229 -17.44 -1.57 16.69
C TYR A 229 -18.83 -1.11 16.24
N GLN A 230 -18.91 0.14 15.78
CA GLN A 230 -20.00 0.57 14.93
C GLN A 230 -19.77 -0.03 13.54
N VAL A 231 -20.62 -0.95 13.11
CA VAL A 231 -20.55 -1.56 11.78
C VAL A 231 -21.36 -0.73 10.79
N VAL A 232 -20.74 -0.38 9.65
CA VAL A 232 -21.38 0.32 8.53
C VAL A 232 -21.09 -0.43 7.23
N THR A 233 -22.11 -0.47 6.34
CA THR A 233 -22.04 -1.26 5.11
C THR A 233 -22.36 -0.46 3.84
N ARG A 234 -22.72 0.81 4.00
CA ARG A 234 -23.10 1.71 2.89
C ARG A 234 -22.38 3.04 3.04
N ALA A 235 -22.02 3.66 1.93
CA ALA A 235 -21.40 4.99 1.91
C ALA A 235 -22.24 6.05 2.67
N THR A 236 -23.58 5.95 2.63
CA THR A 236 -24.48 6.88 3.33
C THR A 236 -24.48 6.74 4.86
N GLU A 237 -23.92 5.65 5.38
CA GLU A 237 -23.77 5.41 6.83
C GLU A 237 -22.39 5.86 7.32
N LEU A 238 -21.46 6.09 6.38
CA LEU A 238 -20.10 6.54 6.68
C LEU A 238 -20.15 8.01 7.12
N ASN A 239 -19.90 8.25 8.39
CA ASN A 239 -19.87 9.58 8.97
C ASN A 239 -18.81 9.68 10.07
N ASP A 240 -18.43 10.89 10.40
CA ASP A 240 -17.40 11.21 11.38
C ASP A 240 -17.92 11.41 12.81
N ASN A 241 -19.24 11.36 13.02
CA ASN A 241 -19.89 11.75 14.28
C ASN A 241 -19.88 10.70 15.40
N GLY A 242 -19.03 9.67 15.34
CA GLY A 242 -18.96 8.59 16.33
C GLY A 242 -17.70 8.64 17.17
N SER A 243 -17.82 8.37 18.49
CA SER A 243 -16.69 8.30 19.42
C SER A 243 -16.13 6.89 19.64
N GLY A 244 -16.76 5.85 19.09
CA GLY A 244 -16.37 4.44 19.23
C GLY A 244 -15.51 3.95 18.06
N ARG A 245 -15.18 2.66 18.10
CA ARG A 245 -14.51 1.97 16.99
C ARG A 245 -15.44 1.90 15.77
N LEU A 246 -14.86 1.96 14.58
CA LEU A 246 -15.62 1.91 13.33
C LEU A 246 -15.13 0.77 12.44
N LEU A 247 -16.04 -0.09 12.00
CA LEU A 247 -15.80 -1.13 10.99
C LEU A 247 -16.71 -0.87 9.79
N GLY A 248 -16.12 -0.51 8.65
CA GLY A 248 -16.85 -0.33 7.38
C GLY A 248 -16.55 -1.47 6.41
N LEU A 249 -17.59 -2.17 5.96
CA LEU A 249 -17.50 -3.31 5.07
C LEU A 249 -18.43 -3.07 3.85
N PHE A 250 -17.90 -2.37 2.82
CA PHE A 250 -18.71 -1.80 1.75
C PHE A 250 -18.93 -2.72 0.55
N SER A 251 -18.20 -3.84 0.48
CA SER A 251 -18.30 -4.85 -0.57
C SER A 251 -18.18 -6.26 0.02
N PRO A 252 -18.73 -7.30 -0.62
CA PRO A 252 -18.49 -8.69 -0.19
C PRO A 252 -17.02 -9.08 -0.18
N SER A 253 -16.23 -8.62 -1.16
CA SER A 253 -14.79 -8.83 -1.31
C SER A 253 -14.09 -7.49 -1.55
N THR A 254 -13.08 -7.41 -2.43
CA THR A 254 -12.47 -6.17 -2.89
C THR A 254 -13.54 -5.21 -3.44
N MET A 255 -13.38 -3.93 -3.20
CA MET A 255 -14.30 -2.90 -3.69
C MET A 255 -14.16 -2.74 -5.22
N PRO A 256 -15.26 -2.45 -5.94
CA PRO A 256 -15.19 -2.18 -7.38
C PRO A 256 -14.31 -0.97 -7.69
N VAL A 257 -13.50 -1.06 -8.74
CA VAL A 257 -12.64 0.04 -9.22
C VAL A 257 -13.44 1.16 -9.87
N LYS A 258 -12.92 2.40 -9.82
CA LYS A 258 -13.57 3.61 -10.36
C LYS A 258 -13.71 3.59 -11.88
N TRP A 259 -12.70 3.11 -12.61
CA TRP A 259 -12.67 3.07 -14.08
C TRP A 259 -12.56 1.63 -14.59
N ARG A 260 -13.10 1.38 -15.78
CA ARG A 260 -12.92 0.15 -16.54
C ARG A 260 -12.65 0.45 -18.02
N GLY A 261 -12.19 -0.53 -18.78
CA GLY A 261 -12.13 -0.40 -20.23
C GLY A 261 -13.53 -0.34 -20.84
N GLU A 262 -13.66 0.38 -21.97
CA GLU A 262 -14.88 0.47 -22.76
C GLU A 262 -15.44 -0.93 -23.05
N ASP A 263 -16.72 -1.17 -22.76
CA ASP A 263 -17.38 -2.48 -22.85
C ASP A 263 -16.65 -3.60 -22.04
N ASP A 264 -16.02 -3.26 -20.93
CA ASP A 264 -15.25 -4.16 -20.07
C ASP A 264 -14.05 -4.83 -20.78
N ARG A 265 -13.53 -4.20 -21.82
CA ARG A 265 -12.37 -4.70 -22.59
C ARG A 265 -11.10 -4.68 -21.75
N VAL A 266 -10.24 -5.66 -22.04
CA VAL A 266 -8.93 -5.86 -21.41
C VAL A 266 -7.82 -5.84 -22.45
N ALA A 267 -6.57 -5.96 -22.06
CA ALA A 267 -5.46 -6.11 -23.01
C ALA A 267 -5.58 -7.41 -23.82
N GLU A 268 -5.24 -7.35 -25.10
CA GLU A 268 -5.34 -8.44 -26.06
C GLU A 268 -3.96 -8.73 -26.69
N LYS A 269 -3.79 -9.93 -27.27
CA LYS A 269 -2.52 -10.27 -27.93
C LYS A 269 -2.40 -9.60 -29.30
N PRO A 270 -1.33 -8.82 -29.60
CA PRO A 270 -1.02 -8.39 -30.95
C PRO A 270 -0.79 -9.61 -31.87
N ILE A 271 -1.22 -9.51 -33.13
CA ILE A 271 -1.13 -10.61 -34.08
C ILE A 271 -0.10 -10.28 -35.17
N PRO A 272 1.11 -10.85 -35.13
CA PRO A 272 2.08 -10.71 -36.21
C PRO A 272 1.67 -11.54 -37.42
N SER A 273 1.81 -10.98 -38.63
CA SER A 273 1.60 -11.70 -39.90
C SER A 273 2.63 -12.83 -40.07
N LEU A 274 2.39 -13.77 -40.97
CA LEU A 274 3.36 -14.84 -41.27
C LEU A 274 4.74 -14.29 -41.69
N LEU A 275 4.78 -13.22 -42.45
CA LEU A 275 6.04 -12.58 -42.85
C LEU A 275 6.74 -11.93 -41.67
N ASN A 276 6.01 -11.33 -40.71
CA ASN A 276 6.59 -10.74 -39.53
C ASN A 276 7.14 -11.82 -38.57
N LYS A 277 6.50 -12.99 -38.52
CA LYS A 277 7.02 -14.15 -37.77
C LYS A 277 8.33 -14.71 -38.37
N LEU A 278 8.52 -14.57 -39.69
CA LEU A 278 9.76 -15.00 -40.35
C LEU A 278 10.88 -13.98 -40.13
N HIS A 279 10.56 -12.68 -40.20
CA HIS A 279 11.54 -11.60 -40.00
C HIS A 279 10.82 -10.34 -39.54
N TRP A 280 11.27 -9.75 -38.44
CA TRP A 280 10.67 -8.59 -37.76
C TRP A 280 10.41 -7.35 -38.66
N ALA A 281 11.21 -7.14 -39.72
CA ALA A 281 11.07 -6.02 -40.66
C ALA A 281 10.09 -6.30 -41.82
N LEU A 282 9.53 -7.51 -41.90
CA LEU A 282 8.63 -7.91 -42.98
C LEU A 282 7.19 -8.02 -42.49
N GLY A 283 6.25 -7.72 -43.40
CA GLY A 283 4.83 -7.87 -43.11
C GLY A 283 4.28 -6.84 -42.14
N SER A 284 3.21 -7.20 -41.42
CA SER A 284 2.47 -6.33 -40.52
C SER A 284 2.25 -6.98 -39.16
N VAL A 285 1.99 -6.15 -38.17
CA VAL A 285 1.43 -6.55 -36.86
C VAL A 285 0.05 -5.93 -36.76
N THR A 286 -0.97 -6.74 -36.47
CA THR A 286 -2.31 -6.26 -36.15
C THR A 286 -2.37 -6.01 -34.65
N TYR A 287 -2.55 -4.76 -34.25
CA TYR A 287 -2.72 -4.38 -32.85
C TYR A 287 -4.20 -4.45 -32.45
N PRO A 288 -4.50 -4.62 -31.15
CA PRO A 288 -5.84 -4.40 -30.63
C PRO A 288 -6.36 -3.00 -31.01
N GLU A 289 -7.66 -2.87 -31.24
CA GLU A 289 -8.26 -1.55 -31.47
C GLU A 289 -8.12 -0.69 -30.21
N PRO A 290 -7.85 0.61 -30.33
CA PRO A 290 -7.82 1.52 -29.20
C PRO A 290 -9.19 1.56 -28.48
N MET A 291 -9.19 1.80 -27.18
CA MET A 291 -10.39 1.94 -26.37
C MET A 291 -10.31 3.15 -25.45
N HIS A 292 -11.46 3.57 -24.94
CA HIS A 292 -11.56 4.57 -23.88
C HIS A 292 -11.66 3.90 -22.51
N CYS A 293 -11.23 4.60 -21.47
CA CYS A 293 -11.63 4.25 -20.11
C CYS A 293 -13.00 4.88 -19.81
N GLU A 294 -13.91 4.13 -19.21
CA GLU A 294 -15.24 4.57 -18.82
C GLU A 294 -15.48 4.38 -17.33
N GLU A 295 -16.43 5.13 -16.77
CA GLU A 295 -16.81 4.97 -15.38
C GLU A 295 -17.40 3.58 -15.13
N ASN A 296 -16.95 2.91 -14.07
CA ASN A 296 -17.44 1.59 -13.71
C ASN A 296 -18.80 1.69 -13.00
N PRO A 297 -19.90 1.17 -13.58
CA PRO A 297 -21.21 1.22 -12.94
C PRO A 297 -21.26 0.56 -11.56
N GLU A 298 -20.42 -0.44 -11.30
CA GLU A 298 -20.37 -1.13 -10.00
C GLU A 298 -19.77 -0.26 -8.90
N HIS A 299 -18.99 0.75 -9.24
CA HIS A 299 -18.42 1.71 -8.29
C HIS A 299 -19.47 2.74 -7.81
N ILE A 300 -20.56 2.93 -8.54
CA ILE A 300 -21.58 3.93 -8.21
C ILE A 300 -22.24 3.59 -6.86
N GLY A 301 -22.13 4.53 -5.92
CA GLY A 301 -22.67 4.37 -4.56
C GLY A 301 -21.72 3.73 -3.56
N MET A 302 -20.52 3.31 -3.99
CA MET A 302 -19.44 2.94 -3.08
C MET A 302 -18.80 4.21 -2.47
N PRO A 303 -18.29 4.14 -1.22
CA PRO A 303 -17.45 5.21 -0.72
C PRO A 303 -16.12 5.22 -1.50
N SER A 304 -15.63 6.39 -1.90
CA SER A 304 -14.29 6.52 -2.45
C SER A 304 -13.22 6.33 -1.37
N LEU A 305 -12.00 5.97 -1.77
CA LEU A 305 -10.86 5.90 -0.85
C LEU A 305 -10.66 7.24 -0.11
N ALA A 306 -10.83 8.37 -0.81
CA ALA A 306 -10.76 9.70 -0.22
C ALA A 306 -11.84 9.93 0.85
N SER A 307 -13.08 9.49 0.63
CA SER A 307 -14.16 9.66 1.63
C SER A 307 -13.93 8.78 2.87
N MET A 308 -13.42 7.57 2.70
CA MET A 308 -13.03 6.69 3.81
C MET A 308 -11.84 7.29 4.58
N THR A 309 -10.84 7.82 3.87
CA THR A 309 -9.69 8.53 4.46
C THR A 309 -10.12 9.73 5.29
N ALA A 310 -11.05 10.55 4.79
CA ALA A 310 -11.54 11.73 5.51
C ALA A 310 -12.18 11.35 6.85
N VAL A 311 -13.01 10.29 6.87
CA VAL A 311 -13.64 9.81 8.11
C VAL A 311 -12.60 9.20 9.06
N ALA A 312 -11.64 8.45 8.54
CA ALA A 312 -10.57 7.89 9.36
C ALA A 312 -9.74 8.99 10.05
N LEU A 313 -9.33 10.02 9.31
CA LEU A 313 -8.60 11.17 9.86
C LEU A 313 -9.40 11.88 10.95
N SER A 314 -10.69 12.18 10.69
CA SER A 314 -11.56 12.86 11.66
C SER A 314 -11.69 12.07 12.97
N ARG A 315 -11.87 10.73 12.90
CA ARG A 315 -12.03 9.88 14.08
C ARG A 315 -10.73 9.66 14.87
N LEU A 316 -9.60 9.61 14.17
CA LEU A 316 -8.31 9.38 14.80
C LEU A 316 -7.76 10.65 15.45
N ALA A 317 -7.86 11.80 14.77
CA ALA A 317 -7.35 13.07 15.28
C ALA A 317 -8.17 13.64 16.46
N GLY A 318 -9.44 13.21 16.65
CA GLY A 318 -10.31 13.74 17.70
C GLY A 318 -10.78 15.18 17.46
N GLU A 319 -11.56 15.74 18.39
CA GLU A 319 -12.14 17.11 18.27
C GLU A 319 -11.19 18.23 18.72
N GLY A 320 -9.97 17.94 19.23
CA GLY A 320 -9.01 18.90 19.75
C GLY A 320 -7.74 19.00 18.92
N ALA A 321 -7.34 20.20 18.54
CA ALA A 321 -6.08 20.40 17.84
C ALA A 321 -4.89 19.98 18.73
N GLY A 322 -4.29 18.83 18.47
CA GLY A 322 -2.95 18.49 18.94
C GLY A 322 -2.81 17.41 20.02
N ASP A 323 -3.89 16.72 20.44
CA ASP A 323 -3.79 15.85 21.62
C ASP A 323 -3.69 14.34 21.32
N ASP A 324 -4.11 13.85 20.15
CA ASP A 324 -4.10 12.42 19.85
C ASP A 324 -3.12 12.07 18.73
N THR A 325 -1.97 11.51 19.09
CA THR A 325 -1.07 10.86 18.12
C THR A 325 -1.75 9.61 17.57
N PHE A 326 -1.62 9.38 16.25
CA PHE A 326 -2.20 8.19 15.61
C PHE A 326 -1.29 7.63 14.51
N PHE A 327 -1.54 6.36 14.18
CA PHE A 327 -1.05 5.70 12.96
C PHE A 327 -2.24 5.40 12.04
N LEU A 328 -2.11 5.77 10.77
CA LEU A 328 -3.09 5.45 9.73
C LEU A 328 -2.40 4.83 8.52
N MET A 329 -2.80 3.61 8.15
CA MET A 329 -2.46 3.00 6.88
C MET A 329 -3.63 3.17 5.90
N ILE A 330 -3.32 3.60 4.67
CA ILE A 330 -4.27 3.77 3.56
C ILE A 330 -3.75 2.97 2.39
N GLU A 331 -4.58 2.12 1.81
CA GLU A 331 -4.22 1.31 0.65
C GLU A 331 -5.14 1.53 -0.53
N SER A 332 -4.53 1.74 -1.70
CA SER A 332 -5.17 1.60 -3.02
C SER A 332 -4.77 0.25 -3.61
N ALA A 333 -5.60 -0.76 -3.41
CA ALA A 333 -5.25 -2.16 -3.62
C ALA A 333 -5.35 -2.62 -5.08
N SER A 334 -6.24 -2.01 -5.86
CA SER A 334 -6.55 -2.54 -7.17
C SER A 334 -5.71 -1.96 -8.30
N ILE A 335 -4.63 -1.22 -8.00
CA ILE A 335 -3.58 -0.96 -9.00
C ILE A 335 -2.98 -2.31 -9.41
N ASP A 336 -2.64 -3.16 -8.42
CA ASP A 336 -2.12 -4.51 -8.60
C ASP A 336 -3.17 -5.47 -9.18
N LYS A 337 -4.34 -5.60 -8.53
CA LYS A 337 -5.37 -6.58 -8.91
C LYS A 337 -5.83 -6.38 -10.36
N GLN A 338 -5.95 -5.14 -10.80
CA GLN A 338 -6.29 -4.82 -12.19
C GLN A 338 -5.13 -5.06 -13.16
N ALA A 339 -3.89 -4.92 -12.71
CA ALA A 339 -2.73 -5.28 -13.54
C ALA A 339 -2.62 -6.80 -13.70
N HIS A 340 -2.90 -7.61 -12.67
CA HIS A 340 -3.03 -9.06 -12.78
C HIS A 340 -4.04 -9.46 -13.86
N GLU A 341 -5.16 -8.75 -13.97
CA GLU A 341 -6.22 -8.96 -14.94
C GLU A 341 -5.98 -8.25 -16.30
N ARG A 342 -4.87 -7.53 -16.45
CA ARG A 342 -4.51 -6.76 -17.66
C ARG A 342 -5.51 -5.65 -18.00
N LYS A 343 -6.05 -5.01 -16.97
CA LYS A 343 -7.09 -3.97 -17.02
C LYS A 343 -6.49 -2.59 -16.67
N ALA A 344 -5.76 -1.98 -17.59
CA ALA A 344 -5.04 -0.73 -17.33
C ALA A 344 -5.95 0.43 -16.89
N CYS A 345 -7.19 0.52 -17.40
CA CYS A 345 -8.13 1.55 -16.95
C CYS A 345 -8.48 1.43 -15.46
N GLY A 346 -8.61 0.18 -14.95
CA GLY A 346 -8.84 -0.07 -13.55
C GLY A 346 -7.66 0.39 -12.68
N SER A 347 -6.42 0.02 -13.06
CA SER A 347 -5.22 0.48 -12.36
C SER A 347 -5.08 2.01 -12.36
N ILE A 348 -5.43 2.68 -13.48
CA ILE A 348 -5.46 4.15 -13.57
C ILE A 348 -6.49 4.74 -12.60
N GLY A 349 -7.69 4.16 -12.52
CA GLY A 349 -8.75 4.65 -11.63
C GLY A 349 -8.43 4.46 -10.15
N GLU A 350 -7.72 3.39 -9.80
CA GLU A 350 -7.25 3.17 -8.44
C GLU A 350 -6.15 4.16 -8.04
N LEU A 351 -5.21 4.43 -8.95
CA LEU A 351 -4.19 5.45 -8.70
C LEU A 351 -4.80 6.86 -8.60
N GLU A 352 -5.87 7.15 -9.34
CA GLU A 352 -6.64 8.40 -9.17
C GLU A 352 -7.24 8.50 -7.77
N GLN A 353 -7.82 7.42 -7.22
CA GLN A 353 -8.33 7.39 -5.84
C GLN A 353 -7.22 7.60 -4.80
N LEU A 354 -6.02 7.07 -5.05
CA LEU A 354 -4.84 7.31 -4.21
C LEU A 354 -4.46 8.80 -4.22
N GLU A 355 -4.41 9.43 -5.40
CA GLU A 355 -4.13 10.87 -5.56
C GLU A 355 -5.15 11.74 -4.79
N GLU A 356 -6.46 11.44 -4.96
CA GLU A 356 -7.52 12.14 -4.23
C GLU A 356 -7.37 12.00 -2.70
N SER A 357 -6.93 10.83 -2.23
CA SER A 357 -6.67 10.58 -0.81
C SER A 357 -5.41 11.30 -0.33
N LEU A 358 -4.36 11.32 -1.14
CA LEU A 358 -3.12 12.02 -0.83
C LEU A 358 -3.34 13.53 -0.70
N ASP A 359 -4.17 14.13 -1.56
CA ASP A 359 -4.54 15.55 -1.46
C ASP A 359 -5.17 15.88 -0.09
N LEU A 360 -6.10 15.04 0.38
CA LEU A 360 -6.72 15.17 1.72
C LEU A 360 -5.69 15.01 2.85
N VAL A 361 -4.82 14.02 2.74
CA VAL A 361 -3.79 13.73 3.73
C VAL A 361 -2.79 14.89 3.83
N LEU A 362 -2.39 15.49 2.71
CA LEU A 362 -1.49 16.63 2.71
C LEU A 362 -2.16 17.89 3.28
N ALA A 363 -3.44 18.12 2.96
CA ALA A 363 -4.21 19.21 3.57
C ALA A 363 -4.36 19.04 5.10
N PHE A 364 -4.52 17.79 5.57
CA PHE A 364 -4.48 17.47 7.00
C PHE A 364 -3.09 17.76 7.60
N ALA A 365 -2.02 17.31 6.96
CA ALA A 365 -0.65 17.52 7.43
C ALA A 365 -0.26 19.01 7.49
N ASP A 366 -0.77 19.85 6.59
CA ASP A 366 -0.58 21.31 6.63
C ASP A 366 -1.14 21.94 7.91
N SER A 367 -2.23 21.40 8.45
CA SER A 367 -2.81 21.84 9.72
C SER A 367 -2.25 21.12 10.96
N HIS A 368 -1.52 20.01 10.75
CA HIS A 368 -0.88 19.19 11.78
C HIS A 368 0.60 18.96 11.41
N PRO A 369 1.47 19.96 11.65
CA PRO A 369 2.83 20.03 11.06
C PRO A 369 3.78 18.91 11.49
N ASP A 370 3.47 18.17 12.57
CA ASP A 370 4.26 17.00 13.02
C ASP A 370 3.79 15.68 12.37
N THR A 371 2.89 15.74 11.38
CA THR A 371 2.42 14.56 10.67
C THR A 371 3.42 14.11 9.61
N LEU A 372 3.99 12.93 9.78
CA LEU A 372 4.79 12.25 8.75
C LEU A 372 3.86 11.57 7.75
N VAL A 373 3.95 11.96 6.48
CA VAL A 373 3.27 11.29 5.37
C VAL A 373 4.29 10.52 4.56
N LEU A 374 4.09 9.22 4.45
CA LEU A 374 4.88 8.30 3.61
C LEU A 374 3.99 7.73 2.52
N VAL A 375 4.46 7.71 1.28
CA VAL A 375 3.78 7.06 0.15
C VAL A 375 4.73 6.09 -0.50
N THR A 376 4.33 4.83 -0.62
CA THR A 376 5.14 3.77 -1.22
C THR A 376 4.29 2.78 -2.00
N ALA A 377 4.93 1.82 -2.63
CA ALA A 377 4.32 0.58 -3.07
C ALA A 377 4.88 -0.59 -2.25
N ASP A 378 4.18 -1.69 -2.24
CA ASP A 378 4.62 -2.92 -1.63
C ASP A 378 5.52 -3.75 -2.57
N HIS A 379 5.24 -3.80 -3.87
CA HIS A 379 6.06 -4.40 -4.92
C HIS A 379 5.83 -3.73 -6.28
N GLY A 380 6.49 -4.20 -7.32
CA GLY A 380 6.26 -3.79 -8.71
C GLY A 380 5.33 -4.74 -9.46
N GLN A 381 4.77 -4.26 -10.57
CA GLN A 381 3.79 -4.98 -11.38
C GLN A 381 4.12 -4.94 -12.89
N ALA A 382 3.42 -5.76 -13.68
CA ALA A 382 3.77 -6.10 -15.05
C ALA A 382 3.57 -5.00 -16.11
N ALA A 383 2.78 -3.97 -15.86
CA ALA A 383 2.40 -2.97 -16.87
C ALA A 383 3.60 -2.13 -17.34
N GLN A 384 3.77 -1.98 -18.66
CA GLN A 384 4.83 -1.16 -19.24
C GLN A 384 4.33 -0.35 -20.43
N LEU A 385 4.81 0.89 -20.58
CA LEU A 385 4.61 1.66 -21.81
C LEU A 385 5.51 1.14 -22.92
N VAL A 386 4.93 0.86 -24.08
CA VAL A 386 5.65 0.32 -25.23
C VAL A 386 5.36 1.11 -26.51
N PRO A 387 6.34 1.25 -27.42
CA PRO A 387 6.13 1.89 -28.72
C PRO A 387 5.40 0.93 -29.67
N GLU A 388 4.48 1.46 -30.48
CA GLU A 388 3.85 0.71 -31.59
C GLU A 388 4.77 0.60 -32.82
N ARG A 389 5.71 1.53 -32.98
CA ARG A 389 6.68 1.58 -34.07
C ARG A 389 8.09 1.74 -33.52
N THR A 390 9.06 1.16 -34.23
CA THR A 390 10.45 1.24 -33.78
C THR A 390 10.95 2.68 -33.64
N LEU A 391 11.75 2.91 -32.60
CA LEU A 391 12.44 4.16 -32.33
C LEU A 391 13.85 4.22 -32.96
N TYR A 392 14.34 3.12 -33.57
CA TYR A 392 15.75 2.94 -33.93
C TYR A 392 16.07 3.07 -35.42
N ILE A 393 15.07 3.23 -36.26
CA ILE A 393 15.27 3.37 -37.74
C ILE A 393 14.44 4.51 -38.29
N ASP A 394 14.95 5.17 -39.36
CA ASP A 394 14.27 6.28 -40.00
C ASP A 394 12.93 5.89 -40.66
N ILE A 395 12.80 4.62 -41.05
CA ILE A 395 11.56 4.07 -41.60
C ILE A 395 10.84 3.35 -40.48
N PRO A 396 9.71 3.89 -39.94
CA PRO A 396 8.98 3.28 -38.84
C PRO A 396 8.37 1.95 -39.30
N VAL A 397 8.80 0.85 -38.70
CA VAL A 397 8.18 -0.47 -38.89
C VAL A 397 7.38 -0.83 -37.63
N PRO A 398 6.30 -1.62 -37.78
CA PRO A 398 5.54 -2.13 -36.63
C PRO A 398 6.43 -2.93 -35.70
N VAL A 399 6.25 -2.76 -34.40
CA VAL A 399 6.95 -3.54 -33.37
C VAL A 399 6.00 -4.57 -32.80
N TYR A 400 6.33 -5.84 -32.94
CA TYR A 400 5.62 -6.90 -32.23
C TYR A 400 6.15 -6.96 -30.79
N SER A 401 5.30 -6.58 -29.84
CA SER A 401 5.55 -6.78 -28.41
C SER A 401 4.91 -8.10 -27.98
N PRO A 402 5.66 -9.03 -27.37
CA PRO A 402 5.07 -10.25 -26.82
C PRO A 402 4.15 -9.92 -25.64
N GLY A 403 3.28 -10.86 -25.27
CA GLY A 403 2.31 -10.69 -24.20
C GLY A 403 1.01 -10.04 -24.68
N TYR A 404 0.40 -9.26 -23.81
CA TYR A 404 -0.89 -8.62 -24.05
C TYR A 404 -0.70 -7.12 -24.15
N LEU A 405 -1.43 -6.46 -25.03
CA LEU A 405 -1.36 -5.03 -25.28
C LEU A 405 -2.75 -4.42 -25.16
N VAL A 406 -2.88 -3.36 -24.41
CA VAL A 406 -4.02 -2.47 -24.44
C VAL A 406 -3.59 -1.13 -25.03
N ARG A 407 -4.43 -0.55 -25.88
CA ARG A 407 -4.23 0.76 -26.50
C ARG A 407 -5.32 1.69 -25.99
N ILE A 408 -4.94 2.75 -25.30
CA ILE A 408 -5.87 3.63 -24.61
C ILE A 408 -5.84 5.01 -25.25
N HIS A 409 -7.00 5.55 -25.61
CA HIS A 409 -7.14 6.96 -25.98
C HIS A 409 -6.90 7.83 -24.75
N THR A 410 -5.85 8.66 -24.78
CA THR A 410 -5.60 9.62 -23.71
C THR A 410 -6.44 10.89 -23.92
N PRO A 411 -6.78 11.64 -22.85
CA PRO A 411 -7.47 12.93 -22.99
C PRO A 411 -6.71 13.96 -23.83
N GLU A 412 -5.40 13.83 -23.99
CA GLU A 412 -4.58 14.66 -24.90
C GLU A 412 -4.80 14.33 -26.41
N GLY A 413 -5.56 13.28 -26.73
CA GLY A 413 -5.82 12.84 -28.10
C GLY A 413 -4.75 11.93 -28.69
N SER A 414 -3.84 11.39 -27.86
CA SER A 414 -2.84 10.39 -28.25
C SER A 414 -3.31 8.97 -27.93
N ILE A 415 -2.62 7.97 -28.47
CA ILE A 415 -2.81 6.58 -28.11
C ILE A 415 -1.63 6.15 -27.24
N MET A 416 -1.93 5.59 -26.07
CA MET A 416 -0.96 5.05 -25.14
C MET A 416 -1.02 3.52 -25.17
N GLY A 417 0.07 2.87 -25.56
CA GLY A 417 0.19 1.40 -25.56
C GLY A 417 0.74 0.90 -24.23
N VAL A 418 -0.04 0.09 -23.51
CA VAL A 418 0.36 -0.56 -22.25
C VAL A 418 0.47 -2.06 -22.48
N ASN A 419 1.64 -2.61 -22.22
CA ASN A 419 1.95 -4.03 -22.45
C ASN A 419 2.09 -4.78 -21.12
N TYR A 420 1.58 -6.02 -21.12
CA TYR A 420 1.67 -7.00 -20.04
C TYR A 420 2.34 -8.25 -20.58
N ALA A 421 3.54 -8.55 -20.13
CA ALA A 421 4.38 -9.58 -20.74
C ALA A 421 5.27 -10.34 -19.75
N THR A 422 4.93 -10.37 -18.46
CA THR A 422 5.69 -11.16 -17.48
C THR A 422 5.51 -12.65 -17.70
N ASN A 423 4.34 -13.06 -18.18
CA ASN A 423 4.04 -14.46 -18.52
C ASN A 423 2.93 -14.59 -19.56
N ASN A 424 2.56 -15.85 -19.90
CA ASN A 424 1.41 -16.16 -20.76
C ASN A 424 0.28 -16.89 -20.01
N PHE A 425 0.28 -16.79 -18.67
CA PHE A 425 -0.73 -17.42 -17.83
C PHE A 425 -2.03 -16.61 -17.82
N PHE A 426 -3.06 -17.04 -17.10
CA PHE A 426 -4.33 -16.31 -17.03
C PHE A 426 -4.23 -15.03 -16.21
N SER A 427 -3.21 -14.91 -15.36
CA SER A 427 -2.90 -13.76 -14.54
C SER A 427 -1.46 -13.29 -14.79
N GLU A 428 -1.22 -12.00 -14.83
CA GLU A 428 0.14 -11.45 -14.85
C GLU A 428 0.79 -11.60 -13.46
N GLU A 429 2.12 -11.63 -13.44
CA GLU A 429 2.92 -11.74 -12.23
C GLU A 429 3.58 -10.41 -11.85
N HIS A 430 3.97 -10.30 -10.60
CA HIS A 430 4.74 -9.19 -10.09
C HIS A 430 6.13 -9.09 -10.74
N THR A 431 6.79 -7.96 -10.54
CA THR A 431 8.15 -7.71 -11.02
C THR A 431 9.08 -7.36 -9.87
N GLY A 432 10.31 -7.88 -9.94
CA GLY A 432 11.34 -7.63 -8.93
C GLY A 432 12.05 -6.31 -9.16
N VAL A 433 11.41 -5.18 -8.83
CA VAL A 433 11.96 -3.83 -8.96
C VAL A 433 11.95 -3.12 -7.60
N ASN A 434 12.79 -2.09 -7.46
CA ASN A 434 12.64 -1.15 -6.36
C ASN A 434 11.39 -0.29 -6.56
N VAL A 435 10.72 0.06 -5.48
CA VAL A 435 9.51 0.86 -5.51
C VAL A 435 9.77 2.30 -5.00
N PRO A 436 8.96 3.28 -5.39
CA PRO A 436 9.10 4.63 -4.86
C PRO A 436 8.83 4.67 -3.35
N LEU A 437 9.57 5.52 -2.63
CA LEU A 437 9.23 5.95 -1.27
C LEU A 437 9.27 7.46 -1.25
N LEU A 438 8.11 8.06 -1.11
CA LEU A 438 7.92 9.51 -1.18
C LEU A 438 7.48 10.01 0.19
N SER A 439 7.78 11.28 0.52
CA SER A 439 7.27 11.84 1.75
C SER A 439 7.05 13.36 1.66
N ASN A 440 6.24 13.88 2.59
CA ASN A 440 6.14 15.30 2.84
C ASN A 440 7.44 15.86 3.45
N ALA A 441 7.47 17.14 3.76
CA ALA A 441 8.67 17.81 4.28
C ALA A 441 9.17 17.23 5.62
N VAL A 442 8.30 16.63 6.43
CA VAL A 442 8.66 15.98 7.69
C VAL A 442 9.60 14.80 7.47
N GLY A 443 9.42 14.06 6.37
CA GLY A 443 10.31 12.94 6.02
C GLY A 443 11.71 13.37 5.57
N GLN A 444 11.92 14.64 5.23
CA GLN A 444 13.24 15.13 4.87
C GLN A 444 14.17 15.08 6.09
N GLY A 445 15.16 14.22 6.05
CA GLY A 445 16.09 13.96 7.16
C GLY A 445 15.74 12.70 7.99
N LEU A 446 14.55 12.14 7.79
CA LEU A 446 14.18 10.84 8.38
C LEU A 446 14.34 9.70 7.36
N VAL A 447 14.06 9.96 6.09
CA VAL A 447 14.06 8.97 5.00
C VAL A 447 15.35 9.09 4.20
N PRO A 448 16.25 8.09 4.22
CA PRO A 448 17.44 8.04 3.36
C PRO A 448 17.09 8.00 1.87
N ALA A 449 18.07 8.26 0.99
CA ALA A 449 17.88 8.22 -0.47
C ALA A 449 17.49 6.82 -1.02
N MET A 450 17.84 5.77 -0.28
CA MET A 450 17.45 4.39 -0.54
C MET A 450 17.32 3.68 0.79
N VAL A 451 16.28 2.86 0.93
CA VAL A 451 16.01 2.01 2.09
C VAL A 451 15.63 0.61 1.63
N THR A 452 15.62 -0.34 2.54
CA THR A 452 14.89 -1.61 2.40
C THR A 452 13.47 -1.46 2.99
N GLN A 453 12.54 -2.31 2.61
CA GLN A 453 11.17 -2.24 3.18
C GLN A 453 11.13 -2.37 4.71
N PRO A 454 11.91 -3.26 5.37
CA PRO A 454 12.01 -3.28 6.83
C PRO A 454 12.42 -1.95 7.47
N GLU A 455 13.28 -1.16 6.81
CA GLU A 455 13.70 0.16 7.33
C GLU A 455 12.57 1.20 7.30
N ILE A 456 11.50 0.98 6.52
CA ILE A 456 10.29 1.80 6.58
C ILE A 456 9.62 1.66 7.95
N PHE A 457 9.58 0.45 8.53
CA PHE A 457 9.11 0.23 9.90
C PHE A 457 9.90 1.07 10.91
N ASP A 458 11.24 1.08 10.80
CA ASP A 458 12.08 1.85 11.71
C ASP A 458 11.83 3.35 11.60
N ILE A 459 11.61 3.86 10.39
CA ILE A 459 11.25 5.26 10.14
C ILE A 459 9.92 5.59 10.83
N ILE A 460 8.87 4.78 10.60
CA ILE A 460 7.54 4.93 11.22
C ILE A 460 7.67 4.90 12.73
N LYS A 461 8.30 3.87 13.26
CA LYS A 461 8.49 3.65 14.70
C LYS A 461 9.22 4.81 15.36
N SER A 462 10.29 5.30 14.76
CA SER A 462 11.09 6.40 15.32
C SER A 462 10.33 7.72 15.39
N HIS A 463 9.34 7.94 14.54
CA HIS A 463 8.50 9.14 14.53
C HIS A 463 7.28 8.99 15.43
N LEU A 464 6.61 7.84 15.39
CA LEU A 464 5.37 7.56 16.10
C LEU A 464 5.56 7.33 17.61
N LEU A 465 6.65 6.66 18.01
CA LEU A 465 6.87 6.14 19.38
C LEU A 465 8.01 6.88 20.11
N LYS A 466 8.10 8.18 19.95
CA LYS A 466 9.15 9.02 20.59
C LYS A 466 8.98 9.18 22.08
#